data_a7b82e73618ebacee24cb605b0ab807b
#
_entry.id   a7b82e73618ebacee24cb605b0ab807b
#
_cell.length_a   1.000
_cell.length_b   1.000
_cell.length_c   1.000
_cell.angle_alpha   90.00
_cell.angle_beta   90.00
_cell.angle_gamma   90.00
#
_symmetry.space_group_name_H-M   'P 1'
#
loop_
_entity.id
_entity.type
_entity.pdbx_description
1 polymer ?
#
loop_
_entity_poly.entity_id
_entity_poly.type
_entity_poly.pdbx_seq_one_letter_code
_entity_poly.pdbx_strand_id
1 'polypeptide(L)'
;RPVPCARPATPDHPCQCRQSTPLTNTVATTQPIASDGASAEVIEPSTEGVLTRIPMGTQDDLDRAVRAARAQFDGGPWSQLKPLERERLIHRLADLIEANADELAQIESIDMGKSVAFARDVDIQGTVDTLRYFAGWATKLHGRTVEPSLPGNYLAFTRKEAVGVVGAIVPWNFPLMMACWKLGPALSTGNSVILKPSEKSPLTAIRIAQLA
;
A
#
# COMPACT_ATOMS: atom_id res chain seq x y z
N ARG A 1 -10.70 9.17 22.08
CA ARG A 1 -11.23 10.46 22.57
C ARG A 1 -10.93 11.48 21.48
N PRO A 2 -11.92 12.23 20.97
CA PRO A 2 -11.66 13.26 19.98
C PRO A 2 -10.85 14.41 20.60
N VAL A 3 -9.86 14.90 19.86
CA VAL A 3 -9.07 16.07 20.24
C VAL A 3 -9.96 17.31 20.15
N PRO A 4 -10.08 18.15 21.20
CA PRO A 4 -10.91 19.33 21.16
C PRO A 4 -10.30 20.39 20.24
N CYS A 5 -11.11 20.98 19.39
CA CYS A 5 -10.76 22.13 18.56
C CYS A 5 -10.58 23.35 19.48
N ALA A 6 -9.36 23.87 19.57
CA ALA A 6 -9.00 24.96 20.46
C ALA A 6 -9.17 26.34 19.78
N ARG A 7 -10.42 26.71 19.38
CA ARG A 7 -10.84 28.10 19.19
C ARG A 7 -12.36 28.19 19.30
N PRO A 8 -12.91 29.18 20.04
CA PRO A 8 -14.34 29.42 20.05
C PRO A 8 -14.81 29.95 18.68
N ALA A 9 -15.92 29.37 18.21
CA ALA A 9 -16.58 29.79 16.98
C ALA A 9 -17.17 31.22 17.14
N THR A 10 -16.86 32.10 16.21
CA THR A 10 -17.60 33.34 16.01
C THR A 10 -18.79 33.07 15.08
N PRO A 11 -19.94 33.78 15.23
CA PRO A 11 -21.19 33.46 14.55
C PRO A 11 -21.18 33.55 13.02
N ASP A 12 -20.16 34.12 12.40
CA ASP A 12 -20.16 34.49 10.98
C ASP A 12 -19.24 33.64 10.09
N HIS A 13 -18.60 32.60 10.61
CA HIS A 13 -17.86 31.64 9.79
C HIS A 13 -18.18 30.20 10.21
N PRO A 14 -19.05 29.49 9.45
CA PRO A 14 -19.18 28.06 9.63
C PRO A 14 -17.81 27.42 9.38
N CYS A 15 -17.33 26.66 10.35
CA CYS A 15 -16.12 25.87 10.25
C CYS A 15 -16.29 24.92 9.04
N GLN A 16 -15.75 25.33 7.89
CA GLN A 16 -15.62 24.45 6.75
C GLN A 16 -14.55 23.43 7.11
N CYS A 17 -14.94 22.34 7.77
CA CYS A 17 -14.23 21.09 7.60
C CYS A 17 -14.11 20.89 6.09
N ARG A 18 -12.93 21.14 5.54
CA ARG A 18 -12.61 20.67 4.20
C ARG A 18 -12.87 19.18 4.23
N GLN A 19 -13.99 18.78 3.64
CA GLN A 19 -14.19 17.41 3.26
C GLN A 19 -13.01 17.10 2.36
N SER A 20 -12.03 16.39 2.93
CA SER A 20 -10.99 15.75 2.13
C SER A 20 -11.76 14.91 1.13
N THR A 21 -11.68 15.28 -0.13
CA THR A 21 -12.19 14.46 -1.24
C THR A 21 -11.68 13.05 -0.96
N PRO A 22 -12.54 12.05 -0.82
CA PRO A 22 -12.06 10.68 -0.68
C PRO A 22 -11.18 10.41 -1.89
N LEU A 23 -10.02 9.82 -1.68
CA LEU A 23 -9.21 9.23 -2.75
C LEU A 23 -9.96 7.97 -3.28
N THR A 24 -11.20 8.18 -3.68
CA THR A 24 -12.03 7.21 -4.35
C THR A 24 -11.50 7.13 -5.75
N ASN A 25 -10.59 6.22 -6.01
CA ASN A 25 -10.39 5.56 -7.30
C ASN A 25 -8.99 4.99 -7.54
N THR A 26 -8.22 4.67 -6.52
CA THR A 26 -6.89 4.12 -6.80
C THR A 26 -6.72 2.68 -6.34
N VAL A 27 -7.64 2.18 -5.56
CA VAL A 27 -7.75 0.75 -5.24
C VAL A 27 -9.18 0.34 -5.55
N ALA A 28 -9.35 -0.61 -6.46
CA ALA A 28 -10.65 -1.21 -6.71
C ALA A 28 -11.08 -1.94 -5.42
N THR A 29 -11.88 -1.27 -4.60
CA THR A 29 -12.41 -1.75 -3.32
C THR A 29 -13.62 -2.69 -3.48
N THR A 30 -13.94 -3.07 -4.69
CA THR A 30 -14.80 -4.21 -4.93
C THR A 30 -13.94 -5.45 -4.77
N GLN A 31 -14.32 -6.35 -3.85
CA GLN A 31 -13.72 -7.69 -3.82
C GLN A 31 -13.67 -8.21 -5.27
N PRO A 32 -12.48 -8.50 -5.81
CA PRO A 32 -12.39 -8.94 -7.19
C PRO A 32 -13.10 -10.29 -7.27
N ILE A 33 -14.27 -10.32 -7.87
CA ILE A 33 -14.87 -11.58 -8.28
C ILE A 33 -14.03 -12.06 -9.44
N ALA A 34 -13.46 -13.27 -9.36
CA ALA A 34 -12.77 -13.87 -10.48
C ALA A 34 -13.70 -13.87 -11.70
N SER A 35 -13.18 -13.50 -12.88
CA SER A 35 -14.00 -13.36 -14.08
C SER A 35 -14.65 -14.67 -14.53
N ASP A 36 -14.08 -15.81 -14.11
CA ASP A 36 -14.61 -17.17 -14.36
C ASP A 36 -15.34 -17.77 -13.15
N GLY A 37 -15.43 -17.05 -12.01
CA GLY A 37 -16.03 -17.51 -10.76
C GLY A 37 -15.17 -18.50 -9.97
N ALA A 38 -13.92 -18.78 -10.38
CA ALA A 38 -13.02 -19.66 -9.65
C ALA A 38 -12.66 -19.09 -8.27
N SER A 39 -12.63 -19.93 -7.26
CA SER A 39 -12.31 -19.55 -5.88
C SER A 39 -11.43 -20.58 -5.19
N ALA A 40 -10.60 -20.12 -4.25
CA ALA A 40 -9.84 -20.97 -3.35
C ALA A 40 -10.33 -20.82 -1.92
N GLU A 41 -10.24 -21.90 -1.15
CA GLU A 41 -10.53 -21.89 0.30
C GLU A 41 -9.32 -21.31 1.05
N VAL A 42 -9.60 -20.44 2.01
CA VAL A 42 -8.64 -20.00 3.01
C VAL A 42 -8.88 -20.84 4.25
N ILE A 43 -7.87 -21.58 4.67
CA ILE A 43 -7.95 -22.55 5.76
C ILE A 43 -7.26 -21.96 6.99
N GLU A 44 -7.92 -22.00 8.14
CA GLU A 44 -7.30 -21.71 9.42
C GLU A 44 -6.35 -22.84 9.81
N PRO A 45 -5.04 -22.58 10.00
CA PRO A 45 -4.07 -23.66 10.26
C PRO A 45 -4.26 -24.35 11.61
N SER A 46 -4.90 -23.70 12.59
CA SER A 46 -5.06 -24.25 13.95
C SER A 46 -6.23 -25.23 14.06
N THR A 47 -7.28 -25.03 13.27
CA THR A 47 -8.51 -25.82 13.32
C THR A 47 -8.73 -26.67 12.07
N GLU A 48 -7.96 -26.41 11.00
CA GLU A 48 -8.14 -26.94 9.65
C GLU A 48 -9.51 -26.58 9.04
N GLY A 49 -10.22 -25.64 9.66
CA GLY A 49 -11.51 -25.15 9.20
C GLY A 49 -11.39 -24.12 8.07
N VAL A 50 -12.41 -24.09 7.22
CA VAL A 50 -12.49 -23.07 6.16
C VAL A 50 -12.92 -21.73 6.76
N LEU A 51 -12.06 -20.72 6.69
CA LEU A 51 -12.38 -19.35 7.12
C LEU A 51 -13.29 -18.65 6.11
N THR A 52 -12.91 -18.71 4.86
CA THR A 52 -13.62 -18.05 3.76
C THR A 52 -13.17 -18.59 2.41
N ARG A 53 -13.75 -18.06 1.34
CA ARG A 53 -13.30 -18.30 -0.04
C ARG A 53 -12.85 -16.99 -0.66
N ILE A 54 -11.74 -17.02 -1.37
CA ILE A 54 -11.22 -15.88 -2.14
C ILE A 54 -11.32 -16.18 -3.63
N PRO A 55 -11.56 -15.15 -4.47
CA PRO A 55 -11.53 -15.33 -5.90
C PRO A 55 -10.10 -15.63 -6.38
N MET A 56 -9.97 -16.53 -7.34
CA MET A 56 -8.72 -16.82 -8.04
C MET A 56 -8.67 -16.00 -9.31
N GLY A 57 -7.72 -15.05 -9.39
CA GLY A 57 -7.59 -14.18 -10.54
C GLY A 57 -7.22 -14.94 -11.81
N THR A 58 -7.91 -14.62 -12.90
CA THR A 58 -7.62 -15.10 -14.25
C THR A 58 -6.63 -14.20 -14.97
N GLN A 59 -6.25 -14.58 -16.21
CA GLN A 59 -5.45 -13.70 -17.08
C GLN A 59 -6.18 -12.36 -17.36
N ASP A 60 -7.49 -12.41 -17.59
CA ASP A 60 -8.29 -11.21 -17.83
C ASP A 60 -8.32 -10.27 -16.61
N ASP A 61 -8.37 -10.84 -15.40
CA ASP A 61 -8.29 -10.07 -14.14
C ASP A 61 -6.92 -9.40 -13.99
N LEU A 62 -5.85 -10.14 -14.30
CA LEU A 62 -4.50 -9.59 -14.30
C LEU A 62 -4.36 -8.47 -15.32
N ASP A 63 -4.86 -8.66 -16.53
CA ASP A 63 -4.81 -7.64 -17.59
C ASP A 63 -5.58 -6.38 -17.21
N ARG A 64 -6.72 -6.50 -16.51
CA ARG A 64 -7.45 -5.35 -15.95
C ARG A 64 -6.62 -4.62 -14.91
N ALA A 65 -5.99 -5.36 -13.98
CA ALA A 65 -5.13 -4.79 -12.95
C ALA A 65 -3.93 -4.06 -13.56
N VAL A 66 -3.29 -4.66 -14.57
CA VAL A 66 -2.17 -4.04 -15.30
C VAL A 66 -2.62 -2.76 -16.00
N ARG A 67 -3.76 -2.79 -16.71
CA ARG A 67 -4.30 -1.57 -17.36
C ARG A 67 -4.59 -0.46 -16.35
N ALA A 68 -5.20 -0.78 -15.21
CA ALA A 68 -5.47 0.19 -14.15
C ALA A 68 -4.18 0.78 -13.57
N ALA A 69 -3.19 -0.04 -13.27
CA ALA A 69 -1.89 0.38 -12.75
C ALA A 69 -1.12 1.25 -13.77
N ARG A 70 -1.15 0.86 -15.07
CA ARG A 70 -0.54 1.66 -16.15
C ARG A 70 -1.23 3.02 -16.29
N ALA A 71 -2.56 3.07 -16.24
CA ALA A 71 -3.29 4.33 -16.33
C ALA A 71 -2.91 5.32 -15.22
N GLN A 72 -2.63 4.82 -14.01
CA GLN A 72 -2.16 5.66 -12.91
C GLN A 72 -0.71 6.13 -13.10
N PHE A 73 0.14 5.28 -13.67
CA PHE A 73 1.53 5.59 -13.92
C PHE A 73 1.73 6.50 -15.15
N ASP A 74 1.03 6.25 -16.23
CA ASP A 74 1.23 6.91 -17.55
C ASP A 74 0.54 8.30 -17.66
N GLY A 75 0.20 8.95 -16.57
CA GLY A 75 -0.40 10.28 -16.57
C GLY A 75 -1.60 10.43 -15.64
N GLY A 76 -1.94 9.38 -14.90
CA GLY A 76 -2.99 9.44 -13.88
C GLY A 76 -2.59 10.25 -12.65
N PRO A 77 -3.53 10.45 -11.72
CA PRO A 77 -3.30 11.27 -10.51
C PRO A 77 -2.07 10.86 -9.72
N TRP A 78 -1.77 9.55 -9.61
CA TRP A 78 -0.61 9.06 -8.88
C TRP A 78 0.71 9.58 -9.47
N SER A 79 0.86 9.56 -10.79
CA SER A 79 2.09 10.00 -11.47
C SER A 79 2.35 11.50 -11.33
N GLN A 80 1.30 12.28 -11.06
CA GLN A 80 1.39 13.74 -10.90
C GLN A 80 1.77 14.17 -9.48
N LEU A 81 1.71 13.27 -8.50
CA LEU A 81 2.04 13.56 -7.11
C LEU A 81 3.52 13.94 -6.96
N LYS A 82 3.74 15.03 -6.24
CA LYS A 82 5.09 15.41 -5.82
C LYS A 82 5.62 14.44 -4.75
N PRO A 83 6.95 14.32 -4.60
CA PRO A 83 7.53 13.40 -3.61
C PRO A 83 6.96 13.54 -2.20
N LEU A 84 6.78 14.77 -1.70
CA LEU A 84 6.22 15.02 -0.37
C LEU A 84 4.75 14.59 -0.24
N GLU A 85 3.99 14.65 -1.32
CA GLU A 85 2.58 14.21 -1.33
C GLU A 85 2.52 12.67 -1.21
N ARG A 86 3.38 11.95 -1.94
CA ARG A 86 3.52 10.48 -1.80
C ARG A 86 3.97 10.09 -0.39
N GLU A 87 4.96 10.79 0.17
CA GLU A 87 5.42 10.61 1.54
C GLU A 87 4.25 10.69 2.52
N ARG A 88 3.42 11.75 2.43
CA ARG A 88 2.24 11.93 3.29
C ARG A 88 1.20 10.83 3.14
N LEU A 89 0.96 10.36 1.91
CA LEU A 89 0.00 9.28 1.66
C LEU A 89 0.47 7.95 2.24
N ILE A 90 1.77 7.63 2.13
CA ILE A 90 2.33 6.40 2.70
C ILE A 90 2.31 6.47 4.24
N HIS A 91 2.62 7.64 4.84
CA HIS A 91 2.46 7.84 6.28
C HIS A 91 1.01 7.64 6.73
N ARG A 92 0.05 8.19 5.97
CA ARG A 92 -1.37 8.00 6.27
C ARG A 92 -1.79 6.52 6.21
N LEU A 93 -1.28 5.76 5.25
CA LEU A 93 -1.51 4.31 5.21
C LEU A 93 -0.94 3.61 6.45
N ALA A 94 0.28 3.98 6.88
CA ALA A 94 0.87 3.47 8.11
C ALA A 94 0.01 3.80 9.34
N ASP A 95 -0.50 5.02 9.44
CA ASP A 95 -1.38 5.45 10.54
C ASP A 95 -2.72 4.68 10.54
N LEU A 96 -3.28 4.39 9.36
CA LEU A 96 -4.48 3.56 9.24
C LEU A 96 -4.24 2.11 9.68
N ILE A 97 -3.09 1.54 9.33
CA ILE A 97 -2.70 0.19 9.77
C ILE A 97 -2.52 0.17 11.30
N GLU A 98 -1.83 1.15 11.86
CA GLU A 98 -1.63 1.27 13.32
C GLU A 98 -2.95 1.44 14.06
N ALA A 99 -3.86 2.27 13.55
CA ALA A 99 -5.18 2.48 14.13
C ALA A 99 -6.06 1.21 14.10
N ASN A 100 -5.80 0.28 13.20
CA ASN A 100 -6.51 -1.00 13.07
C ASN A 100 -5.64 -2.19 13.52
N ALA A 101 -4.61 -1.95 14.34
CA ALA A 101 -3.62 -2.97 14.70
C ALA A 101 -4.24 -4.22 15.35
N ASP A 102 -5.22 -4.05 16.24
CA ASP A 102 -5.87 -5.16 16.94
C ASP A 102 -6.70 -6.04 15.98
N GLU A 103 -7.43 -5.41 15.04
CA GLU A 103 -8.17 -6.13 14.00
C GLU A 103 -7.21 -6.91 13.07
N LEU A 104 -6.17 -6.22 12.58
CA LEU A 104 -5.20 -6.81 11.67
C LEU A 104 -4.42 -7.95 12.32
N ALA A 105 -4.05 -7.82 13.60
CA ALA A 105 -3.37 -8.87 14.35
C ALA A 105 -4.25 -10.13 14.52
N GLN A 106 -5.55 -9.96 14.75
CA GLN A 106 -6.48 -11.07 14.80
C GLN A 106 -6.60 -11.76 13.43
N ILE A 107 -6.76 -10.99 12.35
CA ILE A 107 -6.82 -11.53 10.98
C ILE A 107 -5.52 -12.29 10.66
N GLU A 108 -4.34 -11.70 10.93
CA GLU A 108 -3.04 -12.33 10.70
C GLU A 108 -2.91 -13.63 11.50
N SER A 109 -3.41 -13.64 12.75
CA SER A 109 -3.37 -14.82 13.61
C SER A 109 -4.19 -15.98 13.06
N ILE A 110 -5.43 -15.75 12.68
CA ILE A 110 -6.31 -16.83 12.16
C ILE A 110 -5.91 -17.27 10.75
N ASP A 111 -5.42 -16.34 9.92
CA ASP A 111 -5.02 -16.59 8.53
C ASP A 111 -3.71 -17.40 8.43
N MET A 112 -2.86 -17.32 9.46
CA MET A 112 -1.51 -17.86 9.42
C MET A 112 -1.14 -18.78 10.59
N GLY A 113 -1.95 -18.82 11.64
CA GLY A 113 -1.76 -19.71 12.78
C GLY A 113 -0.72 -19.25 13.82
N LYS A 114 -0.32 -17.97 13.82
CA LYS A 114 0.58 -17.41 14.85
C LYS A 114 -0.22 -16.78 16.01
N SER A 115 0.44 -16.54 17.16
CA SER A 115 -0.24 -15.88 18.28
C SER A 115 -0.61 -14.43 17.95
N VAL A 116 -1.77 -13.97 18.44
CA VAL A 116 -2.23 -12.58 18.25
C VAL A 116 -1.21 -11.57 18.80
N ALA A 117 -0.59 -11.87 19.95
CA ALA A 117 0.41 -10.99 20.55
C ALA A 117 1.64 -10.84 19.62
N PHE A 118 2.14 -11.95 19.05
CA PHE A 118 3.26 -11.89 18.11
C PHE A 118 2.86 -11.14 16.82
N ALA A 119 1.69 -11.44 16.27
CA ALA A 119 1.18 -10.73 15.11
C ALA A 119 1.12 -9.21 15.36
N ARG A 120 0.58 -8.80 16.52
CA ARG A 120 0.45 -7.38 16.88
C ARG A 120 1.81 -6.70 17.08
N ASP A 121 2.66 -7.27 17.93
CA ASP A 121 3.87 -6.61 18.41
C ASP A 121 5.05 -6.70 17.41
N VAL A 122 5.03 -7.70 16.52
CA VAL A 122 6.09 -7.93 15.52
C VAL A 122 5.60 -7.59 14.12
N ASP A 123 4.52 -8.24 13.65
CA ASP A 123 4.14 -8.13 12.24
C ASP A 123 3.50 -6.78 11.93
N ILE A 124 2.52 -6.36 12.74
CA ILE A 124 1.83 -5.08 12.51
C ILE A 124 2.78 -3.92 12.79
N GLN A 125 3.50 -3.96 13.92
CA GLN A 125 4.47 -2.91 14.24
C GLN A 125 5.58 -2.81 13.20
N GLY A 126 6.17 -3.94 12.79
CA GLY A 126 7.20 -3.97 11.74
C GLY A 126 6.68 -3.49 10.37
N THR A 127 5.39 -3.70 10.10
CA THR A 127 4.73 -3.18 8.90
C THR A 127 4.64 -1.65 8.94
N VAL A 128 4.18 -1.08 10.06
CA VAL A 128 4.06 0.37 10.27
C VAL A 128 5.43 1.04 10.16
N ASP A 129 6.43 0.49 10.84
CA ASP A 129 7.80 1.01 10.83
C ASP A 129 8.41 0.97 9.42
N THR A 130 8.17 -0.11 8.67
CA THR A 130 8.63 -0.26 7.28
C THR A 130 8.01 0.82 6.37
N LEU A 131 6.70 1.01 6.45
CA LEU A 131 6.04 2.03 5.64
C LEU A 131 6.53 3.43 5.99
N ARG A 132 6.66 3.76 7.27
CA ARG A 132 7.20 5.05 7.73
C ARG A 132 8.64 5.27 7.28
N TYR A 133 9.48 4.24 7.36
CA TYR A 133 10.84 4.29 6.84
C TYR A 133 10.87 4.61 5.35
N PHE A 134 10.14 3.87 4.52
CA PHE A 134 10.13 4.10 3.07
C PHE A 134 9.38 5.36 2.65
N ALA A 135 8.37 5.81 3.40
CA ALA A 135 7.72 7.09 3.17
C ALA A 135 8.76 8.24 3.13
N GLY A 136 9.66 8.26 4.11
CA GLY A 136 10.72 9.25 4.19
C GLY A 136 11.73 9.22 3.04
N TRP A 137 11.80 8.13 2.26
CA TRP A 137 12.67 8.04 1.08
C TRP A 137 12.11 8.75 -0.15
N ALA A 138 10.81 9.02 -0.20
CA ALA A 138 10.20 9.68 -1.35
C ALA A 138 10.87 11.02 -1.71
N THR A 139 11.33 11.75 -0.69
CA THR A 139 11.99 13.07 -0.83
C THR A 139 13.52 12.99 -0.84
N LYS A 140 14.12 11.80 -0.70
CA LYS A 140 15.59 11.62 -0.51
C LYS A 140 16.28 10.84 -1.63
N LEU A 141 15.60 10.62 -2.75
CA LEU A 141 16.18 9.94 -3.92
C LEU A 141 16.99 10.94 -4.76
N HIS A 142 18.31 10.84 -4.68
CA HIS A 142 19.22 11.72 -5.40
C HIS A 142 19.85 11.00 -6.60
N GLY A 143 20.18 11.80 -7.64
CA GLY A 143 21.08 11.41 -8.71
C GLY A 143 22.53 11.78 -8.38
N ARG A 144 23.37 11.75 -9.40
CA ARG A 144 24.78 12.12 -9.33
C ARG A 144 25.11 13.14 -10.40
N THR A 145 26.00 14.09 -10.08
CA THR A 145 26.66 14.93 -11.10
C THR A 145 27.91 14.17 -11.58
N VAL A 146 28.14 14.18 -12.89
CA VAL A 146 29.25 13.49 -13.53
C VAL A 146 30.05 14.51 -14.31
N GLU A 147 31.38 14.47 -14.22
CA GLU A 147 32.30 15.25 -15.03
C GLU A 147 32.61 14.48 -16.33
N PRO A 148 32.11 14.92 -17.49
CA PRO A 148 32.39 14.23 -18.76
C PRO A 148 33.78 14.65 -19.28
N SER A 149 34.52 13.67 -19.85
CA SER A 149 35.81 13.92 -20.50
C SER A 149 35.65 14.39 -21.96
N LEU A 150 34.68 15.26 -22.22
CA LEU A 150 34.40 15.83 -23.53
C LEU A 150 34.95 17.25 -23.64
N PRO A 151 35.45 17.65 -24.85
CA PRO A 151 35.85 19.07 -25.04
C PRO A 151 34.67 20.01 -24.93
N GLY A 152 34.78 21.05 -24.09
CA GLY A 152 33.74 22.06 -23.85
C GLY A 152 33.22 22.05 -22.43
N ASN A 153 32.25 22.93 -22.14
CA ASN A 153 31.61 23.02 -20.84
C ASN A 153 30.26 22.29 -20.86
N TYR A 154 30.20 21.19 -20.12
CA TYR A 154 28.99 20.36 -20.03
C TYR A 154 28.56 20.19 -18.58
N LEU A 155 27.25 20.10 -18.35
CA LEU A 155 26.66 19.62 -17.10
C LEU A 155 26.02 18.26 -17.38
N ALA A 156 26.60 17.20 -16.83
CA ALA A 156 26.02 15.85 -16.90
C ALA A 156 25.55 15.43 -15.53
N PHE A 157 24.35 14.89 -15.46
CA PHE A 157 23.78 14.37 -14.22
C PHE A 157 22.88 13.16 -14.49
N THR A 158 22.71 12.34 -13.46
CA THR A 158 21.73 11.25 -13.48
C THR A 158 20.51 11.65 -12.66
N ARG A 159 19.35 11.16 -13.07
CA ARG A 159 18.10 11.26 -12.33
C ARG A 159 17.53 9.86 -12.13
N LYS A 160 17.11 9.55 -10.89
CA LYS A 160 16.37 8.32 -10.63
C LYS A 160 14.90 8.54 -10.92
N GLU A 161 14.31 7.65 -11.69
CA GLU A 161 12.91 7.70 -12.09
C GLU A 161 12.21 6.40 -11.72
N ALA A 162 10.89 6.45 -11.60
CA ALA A 162 10.09 5.27 -11.38
C ALA A 162 10.17 4.33 -12.59
N VAL A 163 10.19 3.03 -12.34
CA VAL A 163 10.32 2.00 -13.39
C VAL A 163 9.00 1.79 -14.14
N GLY A 164 7.87 2.00 -13.46
CA GLY A 164 6.54 1.82 -14.05
C GLY A 164 5.58 1.08 -13.15
N VAL A 165 5.08 -0.05 -13.62
CA VAL A 165 4.21 -0.96 -12.87
C VAL A 165 5.04 -2.09 -12.28
N VAL A 166 4.94 -2.28 -10.98
CA VAL A 166 5.65 -3.33 -10.23
C VAL A 166 4.67 -4.45 -9.89
N GLY A 167 4.97 -5.67 -10.32
CA GLY A 167 4.30 -6.88 -9.84
C GLY A 167 4.96 -7.37 -8.54
N ALA A 168 4.25 -7.33 -7.42
CA ALA A 168 4.74 -7.77 -6.13
C ALA A 168 4.08 -9.09 -5.74
N ILE A 169 4.86 -10.18 -5.75
CA ILE A 169 4.43 -11.51 -5.30
C ILE A 169 5.02 -11.74 -3.92
N VAL A 170 4.18 -12.08 -2.94
CA VAL A 170 4.60 -12.24 -1.55
C VAL A 170 4.23 -13.61 -0.99
N PRO A 171 5.08 -14.17 -0.10
CA PRO A 171 4.85 -15.46 0.52
C PRO A 171 3.81 -15.38 1.65
N TRP A 172 3.53 -16.53 2.25
CA TRP A 172 2.50 -16.72 3.28
C TRP A 172 2.98 -16.46 4.72
N ASN A 173 4.29 -16.51 5.00
CA ASN A 173 4.80 -16.60 6.36
C ASN A 173 4.80 -15.28 7.17
N PHE A 174 4.80 -14.14 6.50
CA PHE A 174 4.62 -12.79 7.07
C PHE A 174 3.79 -11.94 6.10
N PRO A 175 2.51 -12.29 5.90
CA PRO A 175 1.74 -11.80 4.77
C PRO A 175 1.68 -10.28 4.70
N LEU A 176 1.30 -9.61 5.78
CA LEU A 176 1.18 -8.14 5.79
C LEU A 176 2.55 -7.45 5.69
N MET A 177 3.51 -7.90 6.49
CA MET A 177 4.84 -7.30 6.52
C MET A 177 5.56 -7.45 5.18
N MET A 178 5.51 -8.64 4.56
CA MET A 178 6.11 -8.88 3.25
C MET A 178 5.43 -8.09 2.13
N ALA A 179 4.12 -7.88 2.23
CA ALA A 179 3.41 -6.97 1.32
C ALA A 179 3.96 -5.54 1.44
N CYS A 180 4.10 -5.02 2.64
CA CYS A 180 4.57 -3.66 2.86
C CYS A 180 6.06 -3.47 2.56
N TRP A 181 6.89 -4.52 2.66
CA TRP A 181 8.28 -4.50 2.18
C TRP A 181 8.38 -4.31 0.67
N LYS A 182 7.33 -4.61 -0.09
CA LYS A 182 7.24 -4.35 -1.53
C LYS A 182 6.54 -3.03 -1.83
N LEU A 183 5.42 -2.76 -1.12
CA LEU A 183 4.64 -1.53 -1.32
C LEU A 183 5.43 -0.27 -0.95
N GLY A 184 6.09 -0.27 0.21
CA GLY A 184 6.83 0.89 0.71
C GLY A 184 7.84 1.45 -0.29
N PRO A 185 8.86 0.70 -0.71
CA PRO A 185 9.85 1.19 -1.67
C PRO A 185 9.27 1.47 -3.05
N ALA A 186 8.32 0.67 -3.54
CA ALA A 186 7.74 0.87 -4.85
C ALA A 186 6.90 2.15 -4.93
N LEU A 187 6.04 2.39 -3.94
CA LEU A 187 5.20 3.57 -3.89
C LEU A 187 6.00 4.84 -3.61
N SER A 188 6.96 4.81 -2.69
CA SER A 188 7.78 5.99 -2.37
C SER A 188 8.57 6.50 -3.58
N THR A 189 9.00 5.59 -4.45
CA THR A 189 9.72 5.91 -5.69
C THR A 189 8.81 6.29 -6.85
N GLY A 190 7.47 6.27 -6.67
CA GLY A 190 6.49 6.71 -7.66
C GLY A 190 5.99 5.64 -8.61
N ASN A 191 6.26 4.36 -8.36
CA ASN A 191 5.71 3.27 -9.15
C ASN A 191 4.25 3.00 -8.79
N SER A 192 3.50 2.42 -9.71
CA SER A 192 2.24 1.72 -9.44
C SER A 192 2.53 0.26 -9.08
N VAL A 193 1.69 -0.35 -8.26
CA VAL A 193 1.95 -1.71 -7.77
C VAL A 193 0.71 -2.60 -7.94
N ILE A 194 0.95 -3.81 -8.39
CA ILE A 194 -0.01 -4.91 -8.36
C ILE A 194 0.50 -5.91 -7.33
N LEU A 195 -0.23 -6.08 -6.23
CA LEU A 195 0.12 -6.99 -5.16
C LEU A 195 -0.61 -8.33 -5.34
N LYS A 196 0.16 -9.41 -5.44
CA LYS A 196 -0.35 -10.79 -5.41
C LYS A 196 0.05 -11.45 -4.09
N PRO A 197 -0.84 -11.51 -3.09
CA PRO A 197 -0.58 -12.27 -1.86
C PRO A 197 -0.58 -13.77 -2.12
N SER A 198 -0.06 -14.55 -1.15
CA SER A 198 -0.25 -15.99 -1.17
C SER A 198 -1.73 -16.33 -0.97
N GLU A 199 -2.20 -17.33 -1.68
CA GLU A 199 -3.56 -17.90 -1.48
C GLU A 199 -3.74 -18.57 -0.12
N LYS A 200 -2.63 -18.88 0.58
CA LYS A 200 -2.64 -19.51 1.91
C LYS A 200 -2.87 -18.52 3.05
N SER A 201 -2.58 -17.23 2.84
CA SER A 201 -2.73 -16.17 3.85
C SER A 201 -2.97 -14.80 3.19
N PRO A 202 -4.13 -14.61 2.53
CA PRO A 202 -4.40 -13.41 1.75
C PRO A 202 -5.10 -12.31 2.54
N LEU A 203 -5.67 -12.61 3.72
CA LEU A 203 -6.72 -11.79 4.33
C LEU A 203 -6.22 -10.42 4.77
N THR A 204 -5.03 -10.32 5.36
CA THR A 204 -4.46 -9.03 5.76
C THR A 204 -4.10 -8.16 4.55
N ALA A 205 -3.61 -8.76 3.45
CA ALA A 205 -3.36 -8.03 2.21
C ALA A 205 -4.64 -7.46 1.58
N ILE A 206 -5.74 -8.23 1.62
CA ILE A 206 -7.06 -7.77 1.18
C ILE A 206 -7.54 -6.63 2.09
N ARG A 207 -7.37 -6.77 3.41
CA ARG A 207 -7.81 -5.75 4.36
C ARG A 207 -7.07 -4.43 4.21
N ILE A 208 -5.76 -4.43 4.03
CA ILE A 208 -5.03 -3.18 3.81
C ILE A 208 -5.40 -2.49 2.48
N ALA A 209 -5.75 -3.25 1.45
CA ALA A 209 -6.26 -2.66 0.22
C ALA A 209 -7.61 -1.95 0.39
N GLN A 210 -8.39 -2.32 1.40
CA GLN A 210 -9.63 -1.63 1.78
C GLN A 210 -9.38 -0.38 2.65
N LEU A 211 -8.24 -0.33 3.36
CA LEU A 211 -7.85 0.82 4.18
C LEU A 211 -7.17 1.91 3.36
N ALA A 212 -6.54 1.56 2.23
CA ALA A 212 -5.78 2.47 1.38
C ALA A 212 -6.68 3.33 0.48
#